data_7628f6a11ca228ad26a6d03cd50bcc11
#
_entry.id   7628f6a11ca228ad26a6d03cd50bcc11
#
_cell.length_a   1.000
_cell.length_b   1.000
_cell.length_c   1.000
_cell.angle_alpha   90.00
_cell.angle_beta   90.00
_cell.angle_gamma   90.00
#
_symmetry.space_group_name_H-M   'P 1'
#
loop_
_entity.id
_entity.type
_entity.pdbx_description
1 polymer ?
#
loop_
_entity_poly.entity_id
_entity_poly.type
_entity_poly.pdbx_seq_one_letter_code
_entity_poly.pdbx_strand_id
1 'polypeptide(L)'
;MRKCQIFQNTKEGAPELGSAGAPILEVDGLLFKDLAGTGELLPYEDWRLDAKTRAKDLAYRLSVEEIAGLMMYSPHQMVPAMPGGHFAGTYGGKNFPESGKDPLEMSDQQKVFLKEDHVRHVLVLKQQDARTAAKWNNEMQAYTEALPWGIPINFSSDPRHGAGGAGAEFKSGGNDVSKWP
;
A
#
# COMPACT_ATOMS: atom_id res chain seq x y z
N MET A 1 12.01 6.17 -6.28
CA MET A 1 10.86 6.75 -5.53
C MET A 1 9.94 7.48 -6.51
N ARG A 2 8.73 7.01 -6.69
CA ARG A 2 7.71 7.71 -7.48
C ARG A 2 7.30 8.97 -6.71
N LYS A 3 7.29 10.12 -7.37
CA LYS A 3 6.84 11.37 -6.73
C LYS A 3 5.33 11.45 -6.84
N CYS A 4 4.66 11.59 -5.71
CA CYS A 4 3.25 11.94 -5.68
C CYS A 4 3.11 13.38 -6.20
N GLN A 5 2.23 13.58 -7.17
CA GLN A 5 1.81 14.88 -7.67
C GLN A 5 0.47 15.25 -7.04
N ILE A 6 0.32 16.52 -6.70
CA ILE A 6 -0.89 17.04 -6.11
C ILE A 6 -1.66 17.83 -7.19
N PHE A 7 -2.94 17.51 -7.33
CA PHE A 7 -3.85 18.14 -8.27
C PHE A 7 -4.98 18.81 -7.49
N GLN A 8 -5.14 20.10 -7.69
CA GLN A 8 -6.14 20.92 -7.00
C GLN A 8 -7.42 21.02 -7.81
N ASN A 9 -8.52 20.58 -7.22
CA ASN A 9 -9.83 20.97 -7.70
C ASN A 9 -10.11 22.42 -7.32
N THR A 10 -10.59 23.21 -8.26
CA THR A 10 -10.90 24.65 -8.03
C THR A 10 -12.29 24.88 -7.47
N LYS A 11 -13.18 23.90 -7.52
CA LYS A 11 -14.54 23.99 -7.04
C LYS A 11 -14.59 23.80 -5.52
N GLU A 12 -15.33 24.67 -4.85
CA GLU A 12 -15.51 24.60 -3.40
C GLU A 12 -16.06 23.23 -2.95
N GLY A 13 -15.44 22.65 -1.92
CA GLY A 13 -15.81 21.35 -1.38
C GLY A 13 -15.28 20.14 -2.16
N ALA A 14 -14.62 20.33 -3.30
CA ALA A 14 -13.99 19.25 -4.04
C ALA A 14 -12.62 18.89 -3.43
N PRO A 15 -12.27 17.59 -3.38
CA PRO A 15 -11.03 17.15 -2.75
C PRO A 15 -9.79 17.52 -3.57
N GLU A 16 -8.67 17.70 -2.88
CA GLU A 16 -7.34 17.63 -3.46
C GLU A 16 -7.01 16.18 -3.80
N LEU A 17 -6.40 15.93 -4.94
CA LEU A 17 -6.03 14.60 -5.40
C LEU A 17 -4.51 14.42 -5.38
N GLY A 18 -4.03 13.41 -4.64
CA GLY A 18 -2.66 12.95 -4.77
C GLY A 18 -2.58 11.76 -5.73
N SER A 19 -1.71 11.83 -6.74
CA SER A 19 -1.45 10.71 -7.64
C SER A 19 0.03 10.41 -7.72
N ALA A 20 0.38 9.13 -7.63
CA ALA A 20 1.73 8.60 -7.82
C ALA A 20 1.95 8.01 -9.22
N GLY A 21 0.95 8.12 -10.10
CA GLY A 21 1.05 7.63 -11.48
C GLY A 21 -0.28 7.34 -12.17
N ALA A 22 -1.40 7.34 -11.45
CA ALA A 22 -2.71 7.24 -12.08
C ALA A 22 -2.96 8.52 -12.91
N PRO A 23 -3.45 8.39 -14.15
CA PRO A 23 -3.86 9.54 -14.95
C PRO A 23 -4.96 10.35 -14.25
N ILE A 24 -5.06 11.62 -14.61
CA ILE A 24 -6.13 12.49 -14.12
C ILE A 24 -7.12 12.73 -15.25
N LEU A 25 -8.39 12.50 -14.95
CA LEU A 25 -9.53 12.84 -15.80
C LEU A 25 -10.13 14.17 -15.36
N GLU A 26 -10.59 14.95 -16.31
CA GLU A 26 -11.42 16.10 -16.06
C GLU A 26 -12.84 15.86 -16.60
N VAL A 27 -13.82 15.90 -15.71
CA VAL A 27 -15.24 15.72 -16.04
C VAL A 27 -16.04 16.83 -15.36
N ASP A 28 -16.80 17.58 -16.13
CA ASP A 28 -17.62 18.73 -15.66
C ASP A 28 -16.81 19.77 -14.86
N GLY A 29 -15.54 19.99 -15.26
CA GLY A 29 -14.62 20.91 -14.58
C GLY A 29 -14.11 20.42 -13.23
N LEU A 30 -14.21 19.12 -12.96
CA LEU A 30 -13.71 18.46 -11.76
C LEU A 30 -12.67 17.39 -12.14
N LEU A 31 -11.69 17.21 -11.26
CA LEU A 31 -10.60 16.26 -11.45
C LEU A 31 -10.89 14.95 -10.71
N PHE A 32 -10.56 13.84 -11.37
CA PHE A 32 -10.69 12.47 -10.86
C PHE A 32 -9.44 11.68 -11.22
N LYS A 33 -9.17 10.60 -10.47
CA LYS A 33 -8.10 9.66 -10.85
C LYS A 33 -8.69 8.55 -11.73
N ASP A 34 -8.07 8.30 -12.87
CA ASP A 34 -8.34 7.14 -13.71
C ASP A 34 -7.56 5.93 -13.17
N LEU A 35 -8.13 5.27 -12.18
CA LEU A 35 -7.51 4.13 -11.51
C LEU A 35 -7.63 2.83 -12.32
N ALA A 36 -8.66 2.76 -13.17
CA ALA A 36 -8.86 1.64 -14.10
C ALA A 36 -8.04 1.77 -15.38
N GLY A 37 -7.54 2.98 -15.70
CA GLY A 37 -6.80 3.24 -16.93
C GLY A 37 -7.68 3.17 -18.19
N THR A 38 -8.98 3.44 -18.07
CA THR A 38 -9.95 3.35 -19.18
C THR A 38 -10.08 4.64 -19.98
N GLY A 39 -9.65 5.76 -19.42
CA GLY A 39 -9.89 7.10 -19.96
C GLY A 39 -11.32 7.61 -19.75
N GLU A 40 -12.15 6.87 -19.01
CA GLU A 40 -13.54 7.22 -18.67
C GLU A 40 -13.72 7.17 -17.16
N LEU A 41 -14.53 8.10 -16.63
CA LEU A 41 -14.82 8.13 -15.19
C LEU A 41 -15.79 6.99 -14.83
N LEU A 42 -15.28 6.00 -14.12
CA LEU A 42 -16.11 4.91 -13.62
C LEU A 42 -16.75 5.27 -12.26
N PRO A 43 -17.91 4.69 -11.91
CA PRO A 43 -18.57 5.02 -10.66
C PRO A 43 -17.72 4.81 -9.40
N TYR A 44 -16.84 3.79 -9.36
CA TYR A 44 -15.99 3.58 -8.19
C TYR A 44 -14.88 4.65 -8.02
N GLU A 45 -14.52 5.34 -9.09
CA GLU A 45 -13.54 6.43 -9.12
C GLU A 45 -14.15 7.77 -8.77
N ASP A 46 -15.47 7.89 -8.93
CA ASP A 46 -16.20 9.12 -8.70
C ASP A 46 -16.36 9.39 -7.20
N TRP A 47 -15.49 10.26 -6.68
CA TRP A 47 -15.49 10.64 -5.26
C TRP A 47 -16.75 11.40 -4.82
N ARG A 48 -17.62 11.85 -5.73
CA ARG A 48 -18.90 12.47 -5.43
C ARG A 48 -19.95 11.45 -4.94
N LEU A 49 -19.78 10.19 -5.32
CA LEU A 49 -20.66 9.10 -4.91
C LEU A 49 -20.30 8.60 -3.52
N ASP A 50 -21.28 8.07 -2.81
CA ASP A 50 -21.07 7.47 -1.50
C ASP A 50 -20.22 6.20 -1.58
N ALA A 51 -19.54 5.87 -0.47
CA ALA A 51 -18.61 4.74 -0.41
C ALA A 51 -19.27 3.40 -0.76
N LYS A 52 -20.53 3.19 -0.40
CA LYS A 52 -21.25 1.94 -0.67
C LYS A 52 -21.51 1.77 -2.17
N THR A 53 -21.92 2.83 -2.84
CA THR A 53 -22.16 2.84 -4.29
C THR A 53 -20.84 2.56 -5.03
N ARG A 54 -19.75 3.23 -4.65
CA ARG A 54 -18.43 3.05 -5.22
C ARG A 54 -17.90 1.63 -5.00
N ALA A 55 -18.00 1.12 -3.79
CA ALA A 55 -17.57 -0.25 -3.46
C ALA A 55 -18.36 -1.31 -4.22
N LYS A 56 -19.66 -1.10 -4.39
CA LYS A 56 -20.51 -2.02 -5.15
C LYS A 56 -20.12 -2.06 -6.64
N ASP A 57 -19.86 -0.91 -7.26
CA ASP A 57 -19.41 -0.85 -8.65
C ASP A 57 -18.07 -1.56 -8.83
N LEU A 58 -17.09 -1.28 -7.95
CA LEU A 58 -15.80 -1.96 -8.00
C LEU A 58 -15.96 -3.48 -7.84
N ALA A 59 -16.74 -3.93 -6.85
CA ALA A 59 -16.94 -5.35 -6.61
C ALA A 59 -17.53 -6.12 -7.80
N TYR A 60 -18.36 -5.47 -8.61
CA TYR A 60 -18.87 -6.09 -9.84
C TYR A 60 -17.84 -6.21 -10.97
N ARG A 61 -16.77 -5.46 -10.90
CA ARG A 61 -15.70 -5.44 -11.91
C ARG A 61 -14.59 -6.44 -11.59
N LEU A 62 -14.40 -6.74 -10.31
CA LEU A 62 -13.34 -7.63 -9.85
C LEU A 62 -13.62 -9.09 -10.18
N SER A 63 -12.56 -9.83 -10.51
CA SER A 63 -12.62 -11.28 -10.60
C SER A 63 -12.77 -11.94 -9.21
N VAL A 64 -13.08 -13.22 -9.19
CA VAL A 64 -13.17 -13.98 -7.93
C VAL A 64 -11.81 -14.02 -7.23
N GLU A 65 -10.72 -14.14 -8.01
CA GLU A 65 -9.34 -14.16 -7.50
C GLU A 65 -8.97 -12.80 -6.87
N GLU A 66 -9.32 -11.70 -7.52
CA GLU A 66 -9.11 -10.36 -6.97
C GLU A 66 -9.90 -10.13 -5.68
N ILE A 67 -11.15 -10.57 -5.64
CA ILE A 67 -11.99 -10.51 -4.42
C ILE A 67 -11.37 -11.38 -3.31
N ALA A 68 -10.94 -12.60 -3.63
CA ALA A 68 -10.29 -13.49 -2.67
C ALA A 68 -9.01 -12.85 -2.08
N GLY A 69 -8.18 -12.24 -2.92
CA GLY A 69 -6.99 -11.51 -2.49
C GLY A 69 -7.30 -10.35 -1.53
N LEU A 70 -8.39 -9.60 -1.79
CA LEU A 70 -8.85 -8.54 -0.88
C LEU A 70 -9.36 -9.05 0.47
N MET A 71 -9.73 -10.33 0.56
CA MET A 71 -10.13 -10.97 1.82
C MET A 71 -8.95 -11.60 2.57
N MET A 72 -7.77 -11.63 1.96
CA MET A 72 -6.57 -12.21 2.55
C MET A 72 -5.75 -11.16 3.29
N TYR A 73 -5.02 -11.63 4.28
CA TYR A 73 -4.01 -10.86 5.00
C TYR A 73 -2.62 -11.27 4.54
N SER A 74 -1.70 -10.33 4.41
CA SER A 74 -0.32 -10.67 4.04
C SER A 74 0.36 -11.47 5.15
N PRO A 75 1.41 -12.24 4.83
CA PRO A 75 2.39 -12.63 5.84
C PRO A 75 2.92 -11.38 6.55
N HIS A 76 3.44 -11.54 7.76
CA HIS A 76 4.08 -10.44 8.48
C HIS A 76 5.22 -9.84 7.66
N GLN A 77 5.26 -8.53 7.57
CA GLN A 77 6.26 -7.82 6.79
C GLN A 77 7.32 -7.16 7.67
N MET A 78 8.55 -7.24 7.23
CA MET A 78 9.68 -6.50 7.82
C MET A 78 10.31 -5.59 6.77
N VAL A 79 10.83 -4.45 7.19
CA VAL A 79 11.45 -3.47 6.29
C VAL A 79 12.85 -3.10 6.81
N PRO A 80 13.91 -3.51 6.10
CA PRO A 80 13.92 -4.43 4.96
C PRO A 80 13.56 -5.87 5.36
N ALA A 81 13.14 -6.68 4.37
CA ALA A 81 12.89 -8.10 4.60
C ALA A 81 14.18 -8.83 4.99
N MET A 82 14.08 -9.74 5.95
CA MET A 82 15.21 -10.48 6.49
C MET A 82 15.44 -11.80 5.74
N PRO A 83 16.66 -12.34 5.71
CA PRO A 83 16.90 -13.67 5.17
C PRO A 83 16.36 -14.75 6.13
N GLY A 84 15.58 -15.69 5.60
CA GLY A 84 15.10 -16.87 6.32
C GLY A 84 13.91 -16.62 7.26
N GLY A 85 13.28 -17.72 7.69
CA GLY A 85 12.12 -17.69 8.58
C GLY A 85 10.81 -17.30 7.92
N HIS A 86 9.78 -17.08 8.74
CA HIS A 86 8.43 -16.76 8.27
C HIS A 86 8.30 -15.38 7.60
N PHE A 87 9.29 -14.52 7.76
CA PHE A 87 9.30 -13.13 7.26
C PHE A 87 10.34 -12.92 6.17
N ALA A 88 10.84 -14.03 5.60
CA ALA A 88 11.87 -13.99 4.60
C ALA A 88 11.42 -13.30 3.32
N GLY A 89 12.31 -12.50 2.76
CA GLY A 89 12.13 -11.91 1.46
C GLY A 89 13.46 -11.79 0.73
N THR A 90 13.39 -11.84 -0.59
CA THR A 90 14.55 -11.68 -1.48
C THR A 90 14.41 -10.42 -2.33
N TYR A 91 15.52 -9.98 -2.91
CA TYR A 91 15.61 -8.81 -3.76
C TYR A 91 16.36 -9.20 -5.04
N GLY A 92 15.60 -9.55 -6.08
CA GLY A 92 16.16 -10.17 -7.28
C GLY A 92 16.79 -11.53 -7.00
N GLY A 93 16.15 -12.34 -6.16
CA GLY A 93 16.61 -13.66 -5.74
C GLY A 93 17.73 -13.67 -4.70
N LYS A 94 18.22 -12.51 -4.23
CA LYS A 94 19.30 -12.37 -3.25
C LYS A 94 18.75 -11.91 -1.90
N ASN A 95 19.44 -12.27 -0.82
CA ASN A 95 19.19 -11.68 0.49
C ASN A 95 19.49 -10.18 0.50
N PHE A 96 18.79 -9.42 1.35
CA PHE A 96 18.94 -7.96 1.38
C PHE A 96 20.40 -7.48 1.50
N PRO A 97 21.26 -8.00 2.40
CA PRO A 97 22.65 -7.52 2.52
C PRO A 97 23.48 -7.74 1.26
N GLU A 98 23.14 -8.74 0.45
CA GLU A 98 23.86 -9.12 -0.77
C GLU A 98 23.28 -8.45 -2.03
N SER A 99 22.09 -7.89 -1.91
CA SER A 99 21.34 -7.36 -3.05
C SER A 99 21.83 -5.98 -3.52
N GLY A 100 22.45 -5.21 -2.63
CA GLY A 100 22.80 -3.81 -2.87
C GLY A 100 21.59 -2.89 -3.03
N LYS A 101 20.39 -3.34 -2.62
CA LYS A 101 19.13 -2.60 -2.77
C LYS A 101 18.90 -1.62 -1.64
N ASP A 102 18.12 -0.58 -1.92
CA ASP A 102 17.65 0.36 -0.91
C ASP A 102 16.67 -0.34 0.05
N PRO A 103 16.72 -0.08 1.37
CA PRO A 103 15.75 -0.60 2.34
C PRO A 103 14.30 -0.28 1.99
N LEU A 104 14.06 0.75 1.18
CA LEU A 104 12.73 1.15 0.74
C LEU A 104 12.19 0.32 -0.45
N GLU A 105 13.07 -0.47 -1.11
CA GLU A 105 12.59 -1.34 -2.18
C GLU A 105 11.76 -2.49 -1.61
N MET A 106 10.72 -2.84 -2.33
CA MET A 106 9.91 -4.01 -2.01
C MET A 106 10.66 -5.29 -2.34
N SER A 107 10.54 -6.30 -1.48
CA SER A 107 11.03 -7.64 -1.78
C SER A 107 10.26 -8.28 -2.96
N ASP A 108 10.83 -9.32 -3.52
CA ASP A 108 10.22 -10.08 -4.60
C ASP A 108 8.86 -10.65 -4.16
N GLN A 109 8.78 -11.16 -2.92
CA GLN A 109 7.56 -11.71 -2.34
C GLN A 109 6.49 -10.63 -2.10
N GLN A 110 6.89 -9.43 -1.68
CA GLN A 110 5.96 -8.31 -1.52
C GLN A 110 5.33 -7.93 -2.85
N LYS A 111 6.10 -7.92 -3.94
CA LYS A 111 5.57 -7.68 -5.29
C LYS A 111 4.58 -8.76 -5.73
N VAL A 112 4.90 -10.03 -5.43
CA VAL A 112 4.04 -11.17 -5.76
C VAL A 112 2.70 -11.05 -5.04
N PHE A 113 2.67 -10.92 -3.72
CA PHE A 113 1.40 -10.90 -3.01
C PHE A 113 0.53 -9.67 -3.35
N LEU A 114 1.14 -8.54 -3.72
CA LEU A 114 0.38 -7.36 -4.15
C LEU A 114 -0.18 -7.50 -5.57
N LYS A 115 0.62 -8.06 -6.48
CA LYS A 115 0.31 -8.07 -7.91
C LYS A 115 -0.38 -9.36 -8.35
N GLU A 116 0.13 -10.51 -7.90
CA GLU A 116 -0.35 -11.83 -8.35
C GLU A 116 -1.46 -12.36 -7.42
N ASP A 117 -1.29 -12.18 -6.10
CA ASP A 117 -2.27 -12.66 -5.10
C ASP A 117 -3.32 -11.60 -4.74
N HIS A 118 -3.24 -10.40 -5.29
CA HIS A 118 -4.17 -9.28 -5.11
C HIS A 118 -4.39 -8.84 -3.66
N VAL A 119 -3.49 -9.19 -2.74
CA VAL A 119 -3.59 -8.85 -1.32
C VAL A 119 -3.45 -7.34 -1.11
N ARG A 120 -4.32 -6.76 -0.28
CA ARG A 120 -4.29 -5.33 0.07
C ARG A 120 -4.27 -5.06 1.58
N HIS A 121 -4.40 -6.10 2.41
CA HIS A 121 -4.22 -5.97 3.85
C HIS A 121 -2.82 -6.40 4.23
N VAL A 122 -1.98 -5.46 4.64
CA VAL A 122 -0.55 -5.68 4.88
C VAL A 122 -0.22 -5.44 6.35
N LEU A 123 0.23 -6.50 7.02
CA LEU A 123 0.66 -6.45 8.41
C LEU A 123 2.17 -6.18 8.49
N VAL A 124 2.53 -5.03 9.03
CA VAL A 124 3.92 -4.63 9.22
C VAL A 124 4.34 -4.90 10.66
N LEU A 125 5.28 -5.80 10.82
CA LEU A 125 5.77 -6.21 12.13
C LEU A 125 6.93 -5.32 12.62
N LYS A 126 7.87 -5.02 11.73
CA LYS A 126 9.08 -4.27 12.09
C LYS A 126 9.52 -3.35 10.96
N GLN A 127 9.86 -2.13 11.33
CA GLN A 127 10.46 -1.13 10.46
C GLN A 127 11.70 -0.55 11.15
N GLN A 128 12.65 -0.07 10.37
CA GLN A 128 13.91 0.42 10.88
C GLN A 128 13.72 1.69 11.76
N ASP A 129 12.94 2.63 11.26
CA ASP A 129 12.58 3.89 11.91
C ASP A 129 11.30 4.48 11.28
N ALA A 130 10.72 5.51 11.92
CA ALA A 130 9.49 6.15 11.46
C ALA A 130 9.60 6.76 10.05
N ARG A 131 10.75 7.30 9.68
CA ARG A 131 10.97 7.90 8.36
C ARG A 131 11.02 6.85 7.26
N THR A 132 11.72 5.75 7.52
CA THR A 132 11.76 4.58 6.63
C THR A 132 10.38 3.98 6.48
N ALA A 133 9.63 3.86 7.58
CA ALA A 133 8.25 3.40 7.59
C ALA A 133 7.35 4.22 6.66
N ALA A 134 7.34 5.54 6.85
CA ALA A 134 6.51 6.43 6.04
C ALA A 134 6.86 6.37 4.55
N LYS A 135 8.15 6.37 4.22
CA LYS A 135 8.61 6.29 2.83
C LYS A 135 8.25 4.95 2.18
N TRP A 136 8.49 3.84 2.90
CA TRP A 136 8.16 2.51 2.39
C TRP A 136 6.64 2.35 2.17
N ASN A 137 5.82 2.82 3.12
CA ASN A 137 4.37 2.82 2.95
C ASN A 137 3.95 3.61 1.70
N ASN A 138 4.56 4.79 1.47
CA ASN A 138 4.27 5.59 0.29
C ASN A 138 4.68 4.88 -1.02
N GLU A 139 5.84 4.19 -1.04
CA GLU A 139 6.26 3.41 -2.20
C GLU A 139 5.30 2.25 -2.50
N MET A 140 4.82 1.55 -1.48
CA MET A 140 3.84 0.49 -1.65
C MET A 140 2.49 1.02 -2.13
N GLN A 141 2.02 2.17 -1.61
CA GLN A 141 0.82 2.83 -2.12
C GLN A 141 0.97 3.24 -3.58
N ALA A 142 2.12 3.83 -3.94
CA ALA A 142 2.41 4.21 -5.32
C ALA A 142 2.50 3.01 -6.26
N TYR A 143 2.99 1.88 -5.75
CA TYR A 143 3.03 0.64 -6.52
C TYR A 143 1.64 0.11 -6.80
N THR A 144 0.78 0.03 -5.77
CA THR A 144 -0.58 -0.50 -5.93
C THR A 144 -1.51 0.43 -6.69
N GLU A 145 -1.31 1.75 -6.62
CA GLU A 145 -2.03 2.70 -7.48
C GLU A 145 -1.79 2.44 -8.97
N ALA A 146 -0.61 1.91 -9.33
CA ALA A 146 -0.27 1.57 -10.71
C ALA A 146 -0.70 0.15 -11.12
N LEU A 147 -1.25 -0.66 -10.21
CA LEU A 147 -1.85 -1.96 -10.52
C LEU A 147 -3.29 -1.78 -10.99
N PRO A 148 -3.88 -2.81 -11.64
CA PRO A 148 -5.28 -2.76 -12.02
C PRO A 148 -6.19 -2.33 -10.86
N TRP A 149 -7.18 -1.49 -11.17
CA TRP A 149 -8.15 -0.90 -10.25
C TRP A 149 -7.59 0.10 -9.22
N GLY A 150 -6.27 0.26 -9.10
CA GLY A 150 -5.63 1.23 -8.20
C GLY A 150 -6.03 1.11 -6.73
N ILE A 151 -6.42 -0.09 -6.27
CA ILE A 151 -6.90 -0.32 -4.91
C ILE A 151 -5.76 -0.09 -3.90
N PRO A 152 -5.92 0.84 -2.94
CA PRO A 152 -4.88 1.16 -1.98
C PRO A 152 -4.65 0.04 -0.97
N ILE A 153 -3.47 0.06 -0.35
CA ILE A 153 -3.14 -0.85 0.74
C ILE A 153 -3.72 -0.34 2.05
N ASN A 154 -4.28 -1.25 2.82
CA ASN A 154 -4.62 -1.05 4.22
C ASN A 154 -3.48 -1.62 5.08
N PHE A 155 -2.65 -0.73 5.63
CA PHE A 155 -1.57 -1.12 6.53
C PHE A 155 -2.10 -1.29 7.94
N SER A 156 -1.59 -2.31 8.60
CA SER A 156 -1.80 -2.53 10.02
C SER A 156 -0.49 -2.90 10.71
N SER A 157 -0.46 -2.75 12.00
CA SER A 157 0.63 -3.18 12.86
C SER A 157 0.04 -3.78 14.13
N ASP A 158 0.84 -4.56 14.84
CA ASP A 158 0.51 -5.07 16.19
C ASP A 158 1.45 -4.40 17.21
N PRO A 159 1.24 -3.12 17.53
CA PRO A 159 2.12 -2.39 18.44
C PRO A 159 1.92 -2.89 19.87
N ARG A 160 3.00 -3.32 20.49
CA ARG A 160 3.05 -3.67 21.90
C ARG A 160 3.85 -2.60 22.64
N HIS A 161 3.16 -1.66 23.22
CA HIS A 161 3.76 -0.56 23.95
C HIS A 161 4.61 -1.08 25.11
N GLY A 162 5.88 -0.66 25.19
CA GLY A 162 6.81 -1.07 26.22
C GLY A 162 7.49 -2.44 26.00
N ALA A 163 7.18 -3.16 24.94
CA ALA A 163 7.85 -4.41 24.62
C ALA A 163 9.08 -4.16 23.75
N GLY A 164 10.13 -3.60 24.33
CA GLY A 164 11.44 -3.54 23.71
C GLY A 164 12.27 -4.72 24.21
N GLY A 165 12.48 -5.73 23.38
CA GLY A 165 13.35 -6.85 23.71
C GLY A 165 13.40 -7.89 22.62
N ALA A 166 14.55 -8.54 22.47
CA ALA A 166 14.88 -9.54 21.46
C ALA A 166 14.04 -10.84 21.50
N GLY A 167 12.99 -10.89 22.33
CA GLY A 167 12.15 -12.08 22.52
C GLY A 167 10.68 -11.90 22.13
N ALA A 168 10.34 -10.79 21.51
CA ALA A 168 8.95 -10.55 21.12
C ALA A 168 8.72 -10.97 19.68
N GLU A 169 8.43 -12.23 19.50
CA GLU A 169 8.32 -12.88 18.18
C GLU A 169 7.27 -12.26 17.24
N PHE A 170 6.28 -11.58 17.75
CA PHE A 170 5.17 -10.99 17.00
C PHE A 170 4.84 -9.55 17.45
N LYS A 171 5.84 -8.79 17.89
CA LYS A 171 5.61 -7.48 18.47
C LYS A 171 6.37 -6.42 17.68
N SER A 172 5.66 -5.40 17.21
CA SER A 172 6.30 -4.18 16.71
C SER A 172 7.10 -3.56 17.85
N GLY A 173 8.39 -3.77 17.88
CA GLY A 173 9.30 -3.13 18.77
C GLY A 173 10.35 -2.39 17.97
N GLY A 174 10.45 -1.09 18.16
CA GLY A 174 11.53 -0.25 17.62
C GLY A 174 11.97 0.69 18.72
N ASN A 175 13.23 1.10 18.69
CA ASN A 175 13.75 2.06 19.67
C ASN A 175 13.10 3.45 19.56
N ASP A 176 12.43 3.72 18.41
CA ASP A 176 11.90 5.04 18.08
C ASP A 176 10.37 5.08 17.98
N VAL A 177 9.68 4.07 18.53
CA VAL A 177 8.21 4.11 18.66
C VAL A 177 7.80 4.66 20.00
N SER A 178 6.69 5.41 20.03
CA SER A 178 6.12 5.95 21.27
C SER A 178 5.79 4.80 22.23
N LYS A 179 6.22 4.96 23.46
CA LYS A 179 5.86 4.08 24.57
C LYS A 179 4.62 4.63 25.23
N TRP A 180 3.72 3.77 25.64
CA TRP A 180 2.64 4.19 26.50
C TRP A 180 3.21 4.65 27.85
N PRO A 181 2.62 5.69 28.46
CA PRO A 181 2.98 6.05 29.81
C PRO A 181 2.62 4.95 30.81
#